data_5823a2104c027ecb126e7dc86205447c
#
_entry.id   5823a2104c027ecb126e7dc86205447c
#
_cell.length_a   1.000
_cell.length_b   1.000
_cell.length_c   1.000
_cell.angle_alpha   90.00
_cell.angle_beta   90.00
_cell.angle_gamma   90.00
#
_symmetry.space_group_name_H-M   'P 1'
#
loop_
_entity.id
_entity.type
_entity.pdbx_description
1 polymer ?
#
loop_
_entity_poly.entity_id
_entity_poly.type
_entity_poly.pdbx_seq_one_letter_code
_entity_poly.pdbx_strand_id
1 'polypeptide(L)'
;MLLQHKAFRENCIEINEDAAPFVQQGRSVFCKHVIWSGKNVRVSSDTPIIFENQVIAVGRSVLSSEMISDFKRGVAIKVRDSLKSRKEDPVI
;
A
#
# COMPACT_ATOMS: atom_id res chain seq x y z
N MET A 1 -9.45 4.82 15.66
CA MET A 1 -8.59 4.06 14.84
C MET A 1 -7.74 4.92 13.96
N LEU A 2 -6.56 4.48 13.75
CA LEU A 2 -5.61 5.26 12.97
C LEU A 2 -6.05 5.49 11.54
N LEU A 3 -6.73 4.53 10.95
CA LEU A 3 -7.16 4.69 9.57
C LEU A 3 -8.16 5.80 9.38
N GLN A 4 -8.84 6.21 10.43
CA GLN A 4 -9.81 7.28 10.32
C GLN A 4 -9.17 8.64 10.48
N HIS A 5 -7.91 8.69 10.91
CA HIS A 5 -7.24 9.95 11.00
C HIS A 5 -6.78 10.39 9.64
N LYS A 6 -7.14 11.60 9.27
CA LYS A 6 -6.76 12.13 8.00
C LYS A 6 -5.25 12.16 7.83
N ALA A 7 -4.52 12.51 8.86
CA ALA A 7 -3.07 12.56 8.78
C ALA A 7 -2.47 11.18 8.48
N PHE A 8 -3.02 10.14 9.07
CA PHE A 8 -2.51 8.81 8.82
C PHE A 8 -2.77 8.39 7.39
N ARG A 9 -3.98 8.67 6.87
CA ARG A 9 -4.30 8.30 5.49
C ARG A 9 -3.40 9.01 4.49
N GLU A 10 -2.92 10.20 4.82
CA GLU A 10 -2.03 10.90 3.91
C GLU A 10 -0.68 10.22 3.75
N ASN A 11 -0.38 9.24 4.58
CA ASN A 11 0.85 8.47 4.46
C ASN A 11 0.62 7.12 3.79
N CYS A 12 -0.60 6.84 3.35
CA CYS A 12 -0.99 5.52 2.86
C CYS A 12 -1.27 5.52 1.37
N ILE A 13 -1.34 4.33 0.81
CA ILE A 13 -1.83 4.13 -0.53
C ILE A 13 -3.01 3.18 -0.46
N GLU A 14 -4.05 3.49 -1.21
CA GLU A 14 -5.19 2.59 -1.32
C GLU A 14 -5.18 1.91 -2.68
N ILE A 15 -5.44 0.61 -2.71
CA ILE A 15 -5.38 -0.18 -3.93
C ILE A 15 -6.76 -0.70 -4.29
N ASN A 16 -6.90 -1.12 -5.55
CA ASN A 16 -8.16 -1.65 -6.02
C ASN A 16 -8.29 -3.13 -5.68
N GLU A 17 -9.46 -3.65 -5.97
CA GLU A 17 -9.77 -5.03 -5.62
C GLU A 17 -8.90 -6.03 -6.37
N ASP A 18 -8.52 -5.71 -7.60
CA ASP A 18 -7.72 -6.62 -8.40
C ASP A 18 -6.35 -6.86 -7.80
N ALA A 19 -5.80 -5.86 -7.15
CA ALA A 19 -4.45 -5.97 -6.60
C ALA A 19 -4.42 -6.59 -5.21
N ALA A 20 -5.53 -6.53 -4.48
CA ALA A 20 -5.52 -6.92 -3.07
C ALA A 20 -5.00 -8.34 -2.84
N PRO A 21 -5.43 -9.37 -3.57
CA PRO A 21 -4.92 -10.71 -3.31
C PRO A 21 -3.43 -10.83 -3.56
N PHE A 22 -2.91 -10.14 -4.56
CA PHE A 22 -1.48 -10.22 -4.85
C PHE A 22 -0.66 -9.50 -3.79
N VAL A 23 -1.14 -8.38 -3.33
CA VAL A 23 -0.48 -7.63 -2.27
C VAL A 23 -0.46 -8.44 -0.98
N GLN A 24 -1.55 -9.12 -0.70
CA GLN A 24 -1.62 -9.98 0.49
C GLN A 24 -0.67 -11.17 0.39
N GLN A 25 -0.26 -11.52 -0.82
CA GLN A 25 0.74 -12.55 -1.02
C GLN A 25 2.16 -12.01 -0.99
N GLY A 26 2.32 -10.71 -0.77
CA GLY A 26 3.64 -10.10 -0.70
C GLY A 26 4.15 -9.56 -2.01
N ARG A 27 3.29 -9.46 -3.02
CA ARG A 27 3.72 -8.96 -4.32
C ARG A 27 3.65 -7.45 -4.35
N SER A 28 4.45 -6.86 -5.24
CA SER A 28 4.52 -5.41 -5.33
C SER A 28 3.23 -4.78 -5.85
N VAL A 29 3.03 -3.53 -5.51
CA VAL A 29 1.90 -2.75 -5.99
C VAL A 29 2.32 -2.00 -7.23
N PHE A 30 1.58 -2.15 -8.31
CA PHE A 30 1.84 -1.39 -9.53
C PHE A 30 1.04 -0.10 -9.53
N CYS A 31 1.55 0.89 -10.23
CA CYS A 31 0.88 2.20 -10.28
C CYS A 31 -0.57 2.09 -10.75
N LYS A 32 -0.83 1.18 -11.69
CA LYS A 32 -2.16 1.04 -12.25
C LYS A 32 -3.19 0.55 -11.22
N HIS A 33 -2.72 -0.01 -10.12
CA HIS A 33 -3.63 -0.54 -9.10
C HIS A 33 -3.86 0.45 -7.96
N VAL A 34 -3.21 1.59 -7.98
CA VAL A 34 -3.37 2.58 -6.92
C VAL A 34 -4.58 3.45 -7.25
N ILE A 35 -5.57 3.45 -6.39
CA ILE A 35 -6.75 4.28 -6.60
C ILE A 35 -6.67 5.57 -5.79
N TRP A 36 -5.78 5.63 -4.81
CA TRP A 36 -5.58 6.85 -4.04
C TRP A 36 -4.21 6.78 -3.37
N SER A 37 -3.51 7.89 -3.34
CA SER A 37 -2.25 7.95 -2.63
C SER A 37 -2.19 9.21 -1.80
N GLY A 38 -1.73 9.08 -0.60
CA GLY A 38 -1.61 10.20 0.31
C GLY A 38 -0.50 11.14 -0.10
N LYS A 39 -0.65 12.40 0.23
CA LYS A 39 0.32 13.41 -0.21
C LYS A 39 1.66 13.28 0.45
N ASN A 40 1.75 12.55 1.55
CA ASN A 40 3.03 12.36 2.25
C ASN A 40 3.80 11.15 1.78
N VAL A 41 3.30 10.42 0.77
CA VAL A 41 4.01 9.27 0.23
C VAL A 41 5.19 9.77 -0.58
N ARG A 42 6.39 9.35 -0.22
CA ARG A 42 7.61 9.79 -0.86
C ARG A 42 8.49 8.61 -1.18
N VAL A 43 9.44 8.82 -2.09
CA VAL A 43 10.39 7.76 -2.45
C VAL A 43 11.08 7.27 -1.19
N SER A 44 11.13 5.98 -1.05
CA SER A 44 11.79 5.28 0.07
C SER A 44 11.09 5.42 1.41
N SER A 45 9.89 5.98 1.45
CA SER A 45 9.16 6.02 2.72
C SER A 45 8.45 4.70 2.96
N ASP A 46 8.29 4.36 4.24
CA ASP A 46 7.48 3.21 4.61
C ASP A 46 6.02 3.60 4.43
N THR A 47 5.29 2.79 3.68
CA THR A 47 3.96 3.16 3.25
C THR A 47 2.99 2.03 3.55
N PRO A 48 2.00 2.28 4.40
CA PRO A 48 0.94 1.29 4.58
C PRO A 48 0.06 1.21 3.34
N ILE A 49 -0.35 0.02 3.02
CA ILE A 49 -1.22 -0.24 1.88
C ILE A 49 -2.59 -0.62 2.41
N ILE A 50 -3.61 0.13 2.01
CA ILE A 50 -4.94 -0.10 2.53
C ILE A 50 -5.88 -0.59 1.43
N PHE A 51 -6.84 -1.42 1.85
CA PHE A 51 -7.88 -1.91 1.00
C PHE A 51 -9.13 -2.06 1.87
N GLU A 52 -10.23 -1.46 1.43
CA GLU A 52 -11.50 -1.50 2.16
C GLU A 52 -11.32 -1.03 3.60
N ASN A 53 -10.62 0.07 3.74
CA ASN A 53 -10.41 0.73 5.06
C ASN A 53 -9.59 -0.11 6.03
N GLN A 54 -8.80 -1.05 5.53
CA GLN A 54 -7.93 -1.85 6.38
C GLN A 54 -6.53 -1.83 5.83
N VAL A 55 -5.54 -1.78 6.72
CA VAL A 55 -4.16 -1.93 6.31
C VAL A 55 -3.92 -3.41 6.06
N ILE A 56 -3.57 -3.76 4.83
CA ILE A 56 -3.35 -5.16 4.50
C ILE A 56 -1.88 -5.48 4.30
N ALA A 57 -1.03 -4.48 4.17
CA ALA A 57 0.39 -4.69 3.99
C ALA A 57 1.13 -3.39 4.23
N VAL A 58 2.43 -3.50 4.35
CA VAL A 58 3.31 -2.35 4.47
C VAL A 58 4.45 -2.55 3.51
N GLY A 59 4.86 -1.51 2.84
CA GLY A 59 5.96 -1.60 1.90
C GLY A 59 6.75 -0.33 1.84
N ARG A 60 7.77 -0.36 0.99
CA ARG A 60 8.58 0.83 0.75
C ARG A 60 8.19 1.42 -0.58
N SER A 61 7.89 2.70 -0.58
CA SER A 61 7.48 3.38 -1.80
C SER A 61 8.66 3.55 -2.74
N VAL A 62 8.46 3.18 -3.98
CA VAL A 62 9.47 3.37 -5.02
C VAL A 62 9.28 4.74 -5.67
N LEU A 63 8.06 5.26 -5.63
CA LEU A 63 7.71 6.52 -6.25
C LEU A 63 7.01 7.41 -5.23
N SER A 64 7.07 8.70 -5.45
CA SER A 64 6.31 9.63 -4.63
C SER A 64 4.85 9.66 -5.08
N SER A 65 4.01 10.26 -4.28
CA SER A 65 2.60 10.40 -4.61
C SER A 65 2.39 11.06 -5.97
N GLU A 66 3.17 12.09 -6.26
CA GLU A 66 3.06 12.79 -7.53
C GLU A 66 3.44 11.90 -8.69
N MET A 67 4.52 11.13 -8.53
CA MET A 67 4.94 10.22 -9.57
C MET A 67 3.94 9.10 -9.81
N ILE A 68 3.35 8.60 -8.74
CA ILE A 68 2.35 7.55 -8.86
C ILE A 68 1.16 8.05 -9.68
N SER A 69 0.76 9.29 -9.47
CA SER A 69 -0.34 9.87 -10.22
C SER A 69 0.00 10.04 -11.70
N ASP A 70 1.26 10.37 -11.99
CA ASP A 70 1.67 10.63 -13.36
C ASP A 70 1.99 9.37 -14.12
N PHE A 71 2.53 8.36 -13.45
CA PHE A 71 2.97 7.15 -14.11
C PHE A 71 1.84 6.13 -14.10
N LYS A 72 1.57 5.54 -15.24
CA LYS A 72 0.53 4.53 -15.33
C LYS A 72 1.11 3.13 -15.39
N ARG A 73 2.43 3.01 -15.33
CA ARG A 73 3.11 1.73 -15.41
C ARG A 73 4.17 1.66 -14.34
N GLY A 74 4.60 0.48 -14.05
CA GLY A 74 5.70 0.26 -13.14
C GLY A 74 5.25 0.03 -11.72
N VAL A 75 6.23 -0.23 -10.87
CA VAL A 75 6.00 -0.57 -9.48
C VAL A 75 5.93 0.71 -8.67
N ALA A 76 4.90 0.84 -7.87
CA ALA A 76 4.75 1.99 -6.97
C ALA A 76 5.30 1.66 -5.58
N ILE A 77 4.97 0.48 -5.06
CA ILE A 77 5.38 0.07 -3.72
C ILE A 77 5.94 -1.34 -3.78
N LYS A 78 7.06 -1.56 -3.11
CA LYS A 78 7.57 -2.90 -2.90
C LYS A 78 7.12 -3.38 -1.55
N VAL A 79 6.28 -4.38 -1.52
CA VAL A 79 5.71 -4.88 -0.27
C VAL A 79 6.80 -5.53 0.56
N ARG A 80 6.88 -5.17 1.81
CA ARG A 80 7.83 -5.75 2.75
C ARG A 80 7.18 -6.76 3.65
N ASP A 81 5.94 -6.52 4.03
CA ASP A 81 5.29 -7.37 5.01
C ASP A 81 3.80 -7.38 4.73
N SER A 82 3.23 -8.55 4.69
CA SER A 82 1.80 -8.70 4.46
C SER A 82 1.14 -9.08 5.77
N LEU A 83 0.15 -8.31 6.16
CA LEU A 83 -0.54 -8.59 7.41
C LEU A 83 -1.35 -9.87 7.34
N LYS A 84 -1.80 -10.22 6.15
CA LYS A 84 -2.52 -11.46 6.01
C LYS A 84 -1.63 -12.66 6.32
N SER A 85 -0.42 -12.64 5.82
CA SER A 85 0.53 -13.68 6.11
C SER A 85 0.80 -13.80 7.58
N ARG A 86 1.01 -12.67 8.24
CA ARG A 86 1.26 -12.63 9.65
C ARG A 86 0.04 -13.12 10.43
N LYS A 87 -1.15 -12.79 9.97
CA LYS A 87 -2.33 -13.15 10.67
C LYS A 87 -2.61 -14.64 10.57
N GLU A 88 -2.22 -15.24 9.49
CA GLU A 88 -2.41 -16.65 9.32
C GLU A 88 -1.35 -17.48 10.00
N ASP A 89 -0.30 -16.88 10.46
CA ASP A 89 0.73 -17.57 11.16
C ASP A 89 0.12 -18.13 12.40
N PRO A 90 0.06 -19.40 12.55
CA PRO A 90 -0.64 -19.96 13.65
C PRO A 90 0.00 -19.59 14.87
N VAL A 91 -0.72 -19.21 15.70
CA VAL A 91 -0.28 -18.93 16.85
C VAL A 91 0.22 -20.05 17.50
N ILE A 92 0.11 -21.02 17.24
CA ILE A 92 0.56 -22.16 17.78
C ILE A 92 0.78 -22.25 19.06
#